data_1360ba6e67b4db8673a391db18bc1a48
#
_entry.id   1360ba6e67b4db8673a391db18bc1a48
#
_cell.length_a   1.000
_cell.length_b   1.000
_cell.length_c   1.000
_cell.angle_alpha   90.00
_cell.angle_beta   90.00
_cell.angle_gamma   90.00
#
_symmetry.space_group_name_H-M   'P 1'
#
loop_
_entity.id
_entity.type
_entity.pdbx_description
1 polymer ?
#
loop_
_entity_poly.entity_id
_entity_poly.type
_entity_poly.pdbx_seq_one_letter_code
_entity_poly.pdbx_strand_id
1 'polypeptide(L)'
;MISISIVSHGQGDLVSKALFDLSRFPGAVEVILTKNIPESLPFSAQDFPYPVIVIENAVPKGFGANHNAAFRLAHGEWFCVMNPDIRLPDNPFPVLLDEIESQLDAVIAPAVLSPTDKVEDSVRRFPTPFSLAGKMLGGSDGRYAVKVGEKTFAADWVAGMFMLFRSVDYRRVGGFDEGFFLYYEDVDICTRLWKQGRRVLACPQAQVVHDARRASRRNLRYMRWHAGSMARYFGKHWLRLPKTGNES
;
A
#
# COMPACT_ATOMS: atom_id res chain seq x y z
N MET A 1 -11.24 -14.42 5.42
CA MET A 1 -11.42 -13.11 6.10
C MET A 1 -10.28 -12.19 5.75
N ILE A 2 -10.56 -10.88 5.59
CA ILE A 2 -9.58 -9.84 5.26
C ILE A 2 -9.54 -8.84 6.42
N SER A 3 -8.35 -8.55 6.95
CA SER A 3 -8.12 -7.47 7.92
C SER A 3 -7.61 -6.24 7.17
N ILE A 4 -8.35 -5.14 7.23
CA ILE A 4 -8.04 -3.91 6.49
C ILE A 4 -7.47 -2.89 7.47
N SER A 5 -6.24 -2.46 7.25
CA SER A 5 -5.56 -1.43 8.04
C SER A 5 -5.63 -0.08 7.35
N ILE A 6 -6.26 0.88 8.01
CA ILE A 6 -6.37 2.27 7.56
C ILE A 6 -5.72 3.18 8.60
N VAL A 7 -4.92 4.15 8.16
CA VAL A 7 -4.27 5.12 9.05
C VAL A 7 -4.80 6.51 8.74
N SER A 8 -5.43 7.13 9.73
CA SER A 8 -5.90 8.51 9.65
C SER A 8 -4.89 9.48 10.26
N HIS A 9 -4.70 10.61 9.62
CA HIS A 9 -3.88 11.72 10.12
C HIS A 9 -4.68 13.03 9.99
N GLY A 10 -5.80 13.12 10.71
CA GLY A 10 -6.78 14.20 10.58
C GLY A 10 -7.66 14.07 9.33
N GLN A 11 -7.93 12.83 8.90
CA GLN A 11 -8.65 12.54 7.65
C GLN A 11 -9.97 11.78 7.90
N GLY A 12 -10.61 11.99 9.07
CA GLY A 12 -11.82 11.26 9.48
C GLY A 12 -12.93 11.23 8.42
N ASP A 13 -13.13 12.30 7.65
CA ASP A 13 -14.12 12.35 6.56
C ASP A 13 -13.78 11.40 5.41
N LEU A 14 -12.49 11.25 5.07
CA LEU A 14 -12.05 10.34 4.03
C LEU A 14 -12.17 8.89 4.51
N VAL A 15 -11.75 8.63 5.75
CA VAL A 15 -11.95 7.33 6.40
C VAL A 15 -13.43 6.95 6.39
N SER A 16 -14.33 7.86 6.78
CA SER A 16 -15.78 7.62 6.75
C SER A 16 -16.24 7.13 5.38
N LYS A 17 -15.82 7.81 4.33
CA LYS A 17 -16.19 7.43 2.95
C LYS A 17 -15.65 6.04 2.57
N ALA A 18 -14.39 5.73 2.92
CA ALA A 18 -13.79 4.42 2.66
C ALA A 18 -14.53 3.30 3.41
N LEU A 19 -14.91 3.52 4.68
CA LEU A 19 -15.67 2.57 5.46
C LEU A 19 -17.09 2.36 4.90
N PHE A 20 -17.76 3.42 4.45
CA PHE A 20 -19.06 3.31 3.77
C PHE A 20 -18.95 2.58 2.43
N ASP A 21 -17.87 2.75 1.69
CA ASP A 21 -17.64 1.97 0.47
C ASP A 21 -17.52 0.47 0.80
N LEU A 22 -16.75 0.11 1.84
CA LEU A 22 -16.59 -1.26 2.31
C LEU A 22 -17.93 -1.87 2.78
N SER A 23 -18.81 -1.10 3.40
CA SER A 23 -20.10 -1.61 3.91
C SER A 23 -21.07 -2.02 2.81
N ARG A 24 -20.84 -1.62 1.56
CA ARG A 24 -21.65 -2.04 0.41
C ARG A 24 -21.32 -3.45 -0.08
N PHE A 25 -20.19 -4.01 0.34
CA PHE A 25 -19.71 -5.28 -0.19
C PHE A 25 -19.90 -6.40 0.82
N PRO A 26 -20.58 -7.49 0.44
CA PRO A 26 -20.66 -8.65 1.29
C PRO A 26 -19.29 -9.32 1.43
N GLY A 27 -18.96 -9.78 2.60
CA GLY A 27 -17.72 -10.52 2.85
C GLY A 27 -17.28 -10.43 4.30
N ALA A 28 -16.41 -11.35 4.68
CA ALA A 28 -15.82 -11.36 6.00
C ALA A 28 -14.63 -10.38 6.03
N VAL A 29 -14.89 -9.17 6.48
CA VAL A 29 -13.85 -8.15 6.70
C VAL A 29 -13.86 -7.70 8.15
N GLU A 30 -12.71 -7.23 8.63
CA GLU A 30 -12.56 -6.41 9.82
C GLU A 30 -11.70 -5.20 9.46
N VAL A 31 -11.91 -4.08 10.11
CA VAL A 31 -11.10 -2.86 9.89
C VAL A 31 -10.34 -2.52 11.16
N ILE A 32 -9.05 -2.26 11.04
CA ILE A 32 -8.22 -1.71 12.08
C ILE A 32 -7.86 -0.28 11.67
N LEU A 33 -8.53 0.68 12.30
CA LEU A 33 -8.35 2.12 12.07
C LEU A 33 -7.36 2.69 13.08
N THR A 34 -6.24 3.23 12.61
CA THR A 34 -5.28 3.93 13.46
C THR A 34 -5.47 5.44 13.33
N LYS A 35 -5.83 6.11 14.44
CA LYS A 35 -5.76 7.56 14.60
C LYS A 35 -4.31 7.94 14.93
N ASN A 36 -3.58 8.41 13.92
CA ASN A 36 -2.15 8.73 14.09
C ASN A 36 -1.90 10.08 14.79
N ILE A 37 -2.94 10.90 14.87
CA ILE A 37 -3.01 12.13 15.68
C ILE A 37 -4.37 12.18 16.37
N PRO A 38 -4.53 12.97 17.45
CA PRO A 38 -5.85 13.21 18.03
C PRO A 38 -6.80 13.82 17.00
N GLU A 39 -7.92 13.16 16.78
CA GLU A 39 -8.99 13.63 15.88
C GLU A 39 -10.35 13.07 16.31
N SER A 40 -11.41 13.83 16.03
CA SER A 40 -12.79 13.35 16.15
C SER A 40 -13.17 12.64 14.85
N LEU A 41 -13.81 11.48 14.96
CA LEU A 41 -14.34 10.76 13.81
C LEU A 41 -15.81 11.16 13.60
N PRO A 42 -16.25 11.36 12.34
CA PRO A 42 -17.65 11.71 12.05
C PRO A 42 -18.59 10.48 12.06
N PHE A 43 -18.15 9.36 12.64
CA PHE A 43 -18.87 8.10 12.72
C PHE A 43 -18.52 7.34 14.01
N SER A 44 -19.33 6.33 14.32
CA SER A 44 -19.07 5.35 15.37
C SER A 44 -18.68 4.00 14.75
N ALA A 45 -17.89 3.18 15.48
CA ALA A 45 -17.54 1.83 15.04
C ALA A 45 -18.77 0.93 14.82
N GLN A 46 -19.87 1.21 15.55
CA GLN A 46 -21.14 0.48 15.47
C GLN A 46 -21.98 0.83 14.21
N ASP A 47 -21.60 1.86 13.47
CA ASP A 47 -22.34 2.26 12.26
C ASP A 47 -22.07 1.31 11.07
N PHE A 48 -21.14 0.36 11.22
CA PHE A 48 -20.70 -0.53 10.14
C PHE A 48 -21.08 -1.99 10.41
N PRO A 49 -21.41 -2.77 9.36
CA PRO A 49 -21.81 -4.18 9.48
C PRO A 49 -20.64 -5.16 9.74
N TYR A 50 -19.46 -4.66 10.01
CA TYR A 50 -18.24 -5.42 10.29
C TYR A 50 -17.49 -4.82 11.49
N PRO A 51 -16.61 -5.59 12.16
CA PRO A 51 -15.82 -5.08 13.27
C PRO A 51 -14.89 -3.91 12.86
N VAL A 52 -14.92 -2.83 13.62
CA VAL A 52 -13.98 -1.71 13.50
C VAL A 52 -13.23 -1.54 14.82
N ILE A 53 -11.94 -1.85 14.80
CA ILE A 53 -11.03 -1.71 15.93
C ILE A 53 -10.28 -0.37 15.76
N VAL A 54 -10.32 0.48 16.79
CA VAL A 54 -9.64 1.79 16.75
C VAL A 54 -8.38 1.76 17.60
N ILE A 55 -7.26 2.14 17.01
CA ILE A 55 -5.98 2.39 17.69
C ILE A 55 -5.78 3.91 17.76
N GLU A 56 -5.42 4.41 18.93
CA GLU A 56 -5.10 5.82 19.15
C GLU A 56 -3.62 5.96 19.51
N ASN A 57 -2.88 6.74 18.72
CA ASN A 57 -1.49 7.02 19.02
C ASN A 57 -1.35 8.28 19.88
N ALA A 58 -0.61 8.19 20.97
CA ALA A 58 -0.26 9.35 21.80
C ALA A 58 0.66 10.33 21.06
N VAL A 59 1.51 9.81 20.16
CA VAL A 59 2.39 10.60 19.29
C VAL A 59 2.37 10.00 17.88
N PRO A 60 2.51 10.84 16.84
CA PRO A 60 2.49 10.35 15.46
C PRO A 60 3.63 9.35 15.19
N LYS A 61 3.28 8.23 14.57
CA LYS A 61 4.22 7.20 14.11
C LYS A 61 4.34 7.22 12.59
N GLY A 62 5.41 6.57 12.09
CA GLY A 62 5.59 6.37 10.66
C GLY A 62 4.55 5.45 10.05
N PHE A 63 4.45 5.48 8.72
CA PHE A 63 3.49 4.68 7.95
C PHE A 63 3.59 3.18 8.31
N GLY A 64 4.77 2.59 8.14
CA GLY A 64 4.98 1.17 8.40
C GLY A 64 4.72 0.77 9.86
N ALA A 65 5.11 1.62 10.82
CA ALA A 65 4.89 1.35 12.24
C ALA A 65 3.39 1.27 12.60
N ASN A 66 2.55 2.10 11.97
CA ASN A 66 1.10 2.07 12.15
C ASN A 66 0.49 0.79 11.60
N HIS A 67 0.85 0.40 10.38
CA HIS A 67 0.34 -0.83 9.78
C HIS A 67 0.85 -2.09 10.49
N ASN A 68 2.09 -2.09 10.99
CA ASN A 68 2.59 -3.17 11.83
C ASN A 68 1.81 -3.28 13.16
N ALA A 69 1.45 -2.14 13.76
CA ALA A 69 0.62 -2.13 14.96
C ALA A 69 -0.78 -2.70 14.69
N ALA A 70 -1.40 -2.33 13.56
CA ALA A 70 -2.66 -2.89 13.12
C ALA A 70 -2.55 -4.40 12.85
N PHE A 71 -1.49 -4.85 12.18
CA PHE A 71 -1.28 -6.27 11.88
C PHE A 71 -1.23 -7.15 13.14
N ARG A 72 -0.75 -6.64 14.26
CA ARG A 72 -0.76 -7.39 15.54
C ARG A 72 -2.16 -7.68 16.09
N LEU A 73 -3.17 -6.92 15.64
CA LEU A 73 -4.58 -7.09 15.98
C LEU A 73 -5.38 -7.78 14.88
N ALA A 74 -4.76 -8.04 13.74
CA ALA A 74 -5.41 -8.62 12.56
C ALA A 74 -5.60 -10.13 12.74
N HIS A 75 -6.80 -10.62 12.39
CA HIS A 75 -7.17 -12.03 12.44
C HIS A 75 -7.33 -12.65 11.04
N GLY A 76 -7.35 -11.83 9.99
CA GLY A 76 -7.55 -12.23 8.60
C GLY A 76 -6.41 -13.06 8.04
N GLU A 77 -6.74 -14.01 7.18
CA GLU A 77 -5.79 -14.72 6.31
C GLU A 77 -5.09 -13.75 5.35
N TRP A 78 -5.80 -12.64 5.05
CA TRP A 78 -5.34 -11.55 4.21
C TRP A 78 -5.25 -10.27 5.02
N PHE A 79 -4.19 -9.51 4.80
CA PHE A 79 -3.96 -8.21 5.42
C PHE A 79 -3.88 -7.14 4.34
N CYS A 80 -4.82 -6.21 4.35
CA CYS A 80 -4.89 -5.11 3.40
C CYS A 80 -4.38 -3.82 4.04
N VAL A 81 -3.36 -3.24 3.48
CA VAL A 81 -2.94 -1.86 3.73
C VAL A 81 -3.72 -0.97 2.77
N MET A 82 -4.48 -0.02 3.28
CA MET A 82 -5.30 0.88 2.46
C MET A 82 -5.21 2.31 2.98
N ASN A 83 -4.90 3.25 2.10
CA ASN A 83 -4.93 4.66 2.43
C ASN A 83 -6.37 5.16 2.71
N PRO A 84 -6.55 6.16 3.57
CA PRO A 84 -7.88 6.68 3.93
C PRO A 84 -8.59 7.41 2.77
N ASP A 85 -7.85 7.84 1.75
CA ASP A 85 -8.34 8.51 0.54
C ASP A 85 -8.58 7.57 -0.65
N ILE A 86 -8.56 6.26 -0.39
CA ILE A 86 -8.99 5.25 -1.37
C ILE A 86 -10.51 5.14 -1.35
N ARG A 87 -11.11 5.16 -2.53
CA ARG A 87 -12.53 4.90 -2.79
C ARG A 87 -12.66 3.59 -3.54
N LEU A 88 -13.70 2.86 -3.25
CA LEU A 88 -13.99 1.56 -3.82
C LEU A 88 -15.28 1.64 -4.64
N PRO A 89 -15.24 2.00 -5.93
CA PRO A 89 -16.43 2.00 -6.80
C PRO A 89 -17.09 0.62 -6.84
N ASP A 90 -16.26 -0.43 -6.96
CA ASP A 90 -16.62 -1.83 -6.94
C ASP A 90 -15.81 -2.57 -5.88
N ASN A 91 -16.19 -3.83 -5.58
CA ASN A 91 -15.45 -4.68 -4.66
C ASN A 91 -14.18 -5.25 -5.35
N PRO A 92 -12.97 -4.79 -5.01
CA PRO A 92 -11.77 -5.27 -5.66
C PRO A 92 -11.33 -6.65 -5.15
N PHE A 93 -11.76 -7.05 -3.96
CA PHE A 93 -11.21 -8.22 -3.26
C PHE A 93 -11.44 -9.55 -3.97
N PRO A 94 -12.65 -9.87 -4.51
CA PRO A 94 -12.85 -11.12 -5.25
C PRO A 94 -11.88 -11.25 -6.41
N VAL A 95 -11.74 -10.21 -7.24
CA VAL A 95 -10.85 -10.22 -8.39
C VAL A 95 -9.39 -10.37 -7.96
N LEU A 96 -8.97 -9.64 -6.91
CA LEU A 96 -7.60 -9.76 -6.39
C LEU A 96 -7.29 -11.16 -5.85
N LEU A 97 -8.25 -11.80 -5.19
CA LEU A 97 -8.06 -13.14 -4.63
C LEU A 97 -8.05 -14.22 -5.71
N ASP A 98 -8.87 -14.08 -6.74
CA ASP A 98 -8.94 -15.02 -7.86
C ASP A 98 -7.65 -15.02 -8.71
N GLU A 99 -6.95 -13.88 -8.77
CA GLU A 99 -5.70 -13.72 -9.49
C GLU A 99 -4.45 -14.24 -8.73
N ILE A 100 -4.63 -14.71 -7.50
CA ILE A 100 -3.55 -15.33 -6.72
C ILE A 100 -3.50 -16.83 -7.02
N GLU A 101 -2.66 -17.19 -7.97
CA GLU A 101 -2.54 -18.57 -8.48
C GLU A 101 -1.52 -19.42 -7.71
N SER A 102 -0.55 -18.78 -7.05
CA SER A 102 0.60 -19.47 -6.44
C SER A 102 0.75 -19.16 -4.96
N GLN A 103 1.26 -20.16 -4.23
CA GLN A 103 1.69 -19.94 -2.84
C GLN A 103 2.91 -18.98 -2.74
N LEU A 104 3.55 -18.66 -3.84
CA LEU A 104 4.62 -17.67 -3.89
C LEU A 104 4.10 -16.23 -3.99
N ASP A 105 2.83 -16.03 -4.30
CA ASP A 105 2.19 -14.71 -4.41
C ASP A 105 1.92 -14.15 -3.02
N ALA A 106 2.74 -13.22 -2.59
CA ALA A 106 2.73 -12.69 -1.23
C ALA A 106 1.92 -11.41 -1.08
N VAL A 107 1.89 -10.58 -2.12
CA VAL A 107 1.15 -9.32 -2.15
C VAL A 107 0.62 -9.05 -3.56
N ILE A 108 -0.59 -8.52 -3.62
CA ILE A 108 -1.24 -8.08 -4.86
C ILE A 108 -1.85 -6.69 -4.67
N ALA A 109 -1.78 -5.87 -5.70
CA ALA A 109 -2.34 -4.52 -5.70
C ALA A 109 -3.19 -4.27 -6.95
N PRO A 110 -4.33 -3.56 -6.84
CA PRO A 110 -5.17 -3.17 -7.96
C PRO A 110 -4.54 -2.03 -8.78
N ALA A 111 -5.10 -1.75 -9.95
CA ALA A 111 -4.87 -0.48 -10.61
C ALA A 111 -5.45 0.66 -9.76
N VAL A 112 -4.64 1.67 -9.50
CA VAL A 112 -5.07 2.88 -8.80
C VAL A 112 -5.38 3.96 -9.82
N LEU A 113 -6.59 4.49 -9.78
CA LEU A 113 -7.06 5.53 -10.68
C LEU A 113 -7.20 6.86 -9.94
N SER A 114 -7.01 7.96 -10.63
CA SER A 114 -7.44 9.27 -10.16
C SER A 114 -8.97 9.42 -10.28
N PRO A 115 -9.59 10.43 -9.64
CA PRO A 115 -11.02 10.72 -9.83
C PRO A 115 -11.41 11.08 -11.29
N THR A 116 -10.43 11.22 -12.18
CA THR A 116 -10.61 11.47 -13.62
C THR A 116 -10.21 10.26 -14.47
N ASP A 117 -10.28 9.05 -13.93
CA ASP A 117 -10.01 7.75 -14.57
C ASP A 117 -8.60 7.62 -15.18
N LYS A 118 -7.65 8.42 -14.72
CA LYS A 118 -6.24 8.27 -15.13
C LYS A 118 -5.53 7.32 -14.20
N VAL A 119 -4.82 6.33 -14.76
CA VAL A 119 -3.98 5.44 -13.98
C VAL A 119 -2.91 6.25 -13.24
N GLU A 120 -2.87 6.10 -11.93
CA GLU A 120 -1.87 6.71 -11.08
C GLU A 120 -0.60 5.86 -11.02
N ASP A 121 0.46 6.48 -10.53
CA ASP A 121 1.79 5.92 -10.42
C ASP A 121 1.90 5.00 -9.20
N SER A 122 1.35 3.80 -9.30
CA SER A 122 1.27 2.82 -8.21
C SER A 122 2.08 1.54 -8.44
N VAL A 123 2.63 1.32 -9.65
CA VAL A 123 3.39 0.12 -10.02
C VAL A 123 4.69 0.52 -10.70
N ARG A 124 5.82 0.11 -10.13
CA ARG A 124 7.13 0.59 -10.58
C ARG A 124 8.23 -0.48 -10.56
N ARG A 125 9.30 -0.20 -11.29
CA ARG A 125 10.59 -0.92 -11.20
C ARG A 125 11.36 -0.45 -9.98
N PHE A 126 12.23 -1.32 -9.44
CA PHE A 126 13.08 -0.95 -8.32
C PHE A 126 13.94 0.26 -8.67
N PRO A 127 13.99 1.28 -7.78
CA PRO A 127 14.86 2.41 -7.97
C PRO A 127 16.33 1.96 -7.84
N THR A 128 17.14 2.37 -8.81
CA THR A 128 18.60 2.25 -8.76
C THR A 128 19.22 3.63 -8.82
N PRO A 129 20.46 3.85 -8.33
CA PRO A 129 21.13 5.13 -8.50
C PRO A 129 21.24 5.53 -9.98
N PHE A 130 21.43 4.56 -10.87
CA PHE A 130 21.52 4.78 -12.31
C PHE A 130 20.17 5.19 -12.91
N SER A 131 19.04 4.56 -12.49
CA SER A 131 17.71 4.95 -12.95
C SER A 131 17.33 6.36 -12.47
N LEU A 132 17.74 6.74 -11.24
CA LEU A 132 17.54 8.10 -10.73
C LEU A 132 18.36 9.14 -11.50
N ALA A 133 19.63 8.85 -11.80
CA ALA A 133 20.47 9.72 -12.63
C ALA A 133 19.91 9.81 -14.05
N GLY A 134 19.50 8.68 -14.65
CA GLY A 134 18.87 8.63 -15.97
C GLY A 134 17.60 9.46 -16.05
N LYS A 135 16.75 9.42 -15.00
CA LYS A 135 15.54 10.24 -14.92
C LYS A 135 15.84 11.74 -14.94
N MET A 136 16.93 12.18 -14.28
CA MET A 136 17.36 13.58 -14.32
C MET A 136 17.81 14.01 -15.72
N LEU A 137 18.23 13.07 -16.56
CA LEU A 137 18.66 13.28 -17.96
C LEU A 137 17.53 13.00 -18.98
N GLY A 138 16.26 12.88 -18.53
CA GLY A 138 15.11 12.65 -19.40
C GLY A 138 14.87 11.19 -19.79
N GLY A 139 15.53 10.24 -19.13
CA GLY A 139 15.32 8.81 -19.33
C GLY A 139 14.05 8.26 -18.64
N SER A 140 13.85 6.95 -18.71
CA SER A 140 12.70 6.26 -18.09
C SER A 140 12.57 6.59 -16.61
N ASP A 141 11.34 6.86 -16.17
CA ASP A 141 11.02 7.15 -14.78
C ASP A 141 10.74 5.90 -13.92
N GLY A 142 10.90 4.70 -14.51
CA GLY A 142 10.74 3.40 -13.84
C GLY A 142 9.30 2.97 -13.61
N ARG A 143 8.32 3.60 -14.27
CA ARG A 143 6.92 3.17 -14.21
C ARG A 143 6.66 1.98 -15.11
N TYR A 144 5.79 1.08 -14.67
CA TYR A 144 5.15 0.14 -15.56
C TYR A 144 4.01 0.84 -16.32
N ALA A 145 3.86 0.52 -17.61
CA ALA A 145 2.70 0.94 -18.38
C ALA A 145 1.53 0.03 -18.01
N VAL A 146 0.72 0.46 -17.05
CA VAL A 146 -0.47 -0.28 -16.61
C VAL A 146 -1.68 0.20 -17.39
N LYS A 147 -2.40 -0.74 -18.03
CA LYS A 147 -3.70 -0.47 -18.65
C LYS A 147 -4.78 -1.26 -17.90
N VAL A 148 -5.86 -0.58 -17.58
CA VAL A 148 -7.01 -1.17 -16.91
C VAL A 148 -7.54 -2.37 -17.71
N GLY A 149 -7.83 -3.48 -17.01
CA GLY A 149 -8.33 -4.71 -17.60
C GLY A 149 -7.27 -5.64 -18.22
N GLU A 150 -5.99 -5.25 -18.23
CA GLU A 150 -4.91 -6.15 -18.61
C GLU A 150 -4.72 -7.27 -17.57
N LYS A 151 -4.08 -8.36 -18.00
CA LYS A 151 -3.76 -9.50 -17.12
C LYS A 151 -2.85 -9.09 -15.97
N THR A 152 -3.01 -9.78 -14.87
CA THR A 152 -2.13 -9.70 -13.70
C THR A 152 -0.70 -10.06 -14.09
N PHE A 153 0.26 -9.30 -13.56
CA PHE A 153 1.67 -9.51 -13.82
C PHE A 153 2.52 -9.28 -12.57
N ALA A 154 3.70 -9.89 -12.55
CA ALA A 154 4.67 -9.66 -11.51
C ALA A 154 5.31 -8.26 -11.66
N ALA A 155 5.33 -7.47 -10.60
CA ALA A 155 5.91 -6.13 -10.57
C ALA A 155 7.07 -6.09 -9.58
N ASP A 156 8.03 -5.18 -9.78
CA ASP A 156 9.11 -5.03 -8.82
C ASP A 156 8.57 -4.55 -7.48
N TRP A 157 7.75 -3.50 -7.49
CA TRP A 157 7.05 -3.04 -6.31
C TRP A 157 5.72 -2.33 -6.65
N VAL A 158 4.82 -2.32 -5.69
CA VAL A 158 3.54 -1.63 -5.72
C VAL A 158 3.45 -0.65 -4.56
N ALA A 159 2.77 0.47 -4.78
CA ALA A 159 2.71 1.56 -3.80
C ALA A 159 1.82 1.23 -2.60
N GLY A 160 2.19 1.74 -1.44
CA GLY A 160 1.48 1.58 -0.17
C GLY A 160 0.06 2.13 -0.12
N MET A 161 -0.47 2.67 -1.22
CA MET A 161 -1.84 3.18 -1.31
C MET A 161 -2.88 2.08 -1.14
N PHE A 162 -2.62 0.91 -1.74
CA PHE A 162 -3.43 -0.30 -1.58
C PHE A 162 -2.56 -1.53 -1.81
N MET A 163 -2.38 -2.36 -0.78
CA MET A 163 -1.60 -3.59 -0.84
C MET A 163 -2.32 -4.70 -0.08
N LEU A 164 -2.71 -5.78 -0.78
CA LEU A 164 -3.32 -6.95 -0.17
C LEU A 164 -2.27 -8.05 -0.01
N PHE A 165 -1.86 -8.31 1.23
CA PHE A 165 -0.85 -9.31 1.57
C PHE A 165 -1.49 -10.63 2.03
N ARG A 166 -0.84 -11.75 1.73
CA ARG A 166 -1.04 -12.93 2.59
C ARG A 166 -0.50 -12.63 3.98
N SER A 167 -1.30 -12.79 5.02
CA SER A 167 -0.90 -12.50 6.40
C SER A 167 0.33 -13.32 6.84
N VAL A 168 0.44 -14.56 6.36
CA VAL A 168 1.62 -15.41 6.62
C VAL A 168 2.90 -14.84 6.03
N ASP A 169 2.84 -14.23 4.86
CA ASP A 169 4.01 -13.64 4.20
C ASP A 169 4.36 -12.27 4.77
N TYR A 170 3.35 -11.46 5.13
CA TYR A 170 3.57 -10.22 5.87
C TYR A 170 4.29 -10.48 7.21
N ARG A 171 3.86 -11.52 7.94
CA ARG A 171 4.52 -11.96 9.18
C ARG A 171 5.94 -12.48 8.92
N ARG A 172 6.12 -13.31 7.90
CA ARG A 172 7.42 -13.92 7.55
C ARG A 172 8.47 -12.87 7.18
N VAL A 173 8.07 -11.84 6.42
CA VAL A 173 8.96 -10.74 6.06
C VAL A 173 9.23 -9.78 7.21
N GLY A 174 8.49 -9.90 8.33
CA GLY A 174 8.61 -9.05 9.51
C GLY A 174 7.87 -7.72 9.38
N GLY A 175 6.87 -7.63 8.49
CA GLY A 175 6.13 -6.40 8.22
C GLY A 175 6.97 -5.31 7.56
N PHE A 176 6.52 -4.07 7.65
CA PHE A 176 7.30 -2.90 7.21
C PHE A 176 8.50 -2.64 8.12
N ASP A 177 9.60 -2.14 7.56
CA ASP A 177 10.74 -1.65 8.35
C ASP A 177 10.39 -0.27 8.95
N GLU A 178 10.20 -0.24 10.27
CA GLU A 178 9.80 0.97 11.00
C GLU A 178 10.88 2.08 11.01
N GLY A 179 12.08 1.77 10.53
CA GLY A 179 13.11 2.78 10.30
C GLY A 179 12.82 3.73 9.14
N PHE A 180 11.81 3.44 8.30
CA PHE A 180 11.23 4.38 7.35
C PHE A 180 10.05 5.08 8.02
N PHE A 181 10.15 6.38 8.23
CA PHE A 181 9.02 7.13 8.78
C PHE A 181 7.93 7.33 7.73
N LEU A 182 8.31 7.72 6.52
CA LEU A 182 7.45 7.89 5.36
C LEU A 182 8.28 7.77 4.07
N TYR A 183 7.70 7.15 3.04
CA TYR A 183 8.31 6.83 1.74
C TYR A 183 9.35 5.71 1.79
N TYR A 184 9.42 4.93 0.72
CA TYR A 184 10.30 3.77 0.53
C TYR A 184 10.04 2.56 1.43
N GLU A 185 9.13 2.62 2.41
CA GLU A 185 8.71 1.46 3.19
C GLU A 185 8.02 0.40 2.32
N ASP A 186 7.25 0.84 1.32
CA ASP A 186 6.58 0.00 0.33
C ASP A 186 7.58 -0.64 -0.64
N VAL A 187 8.54 0.13 -1.12
CA VAL A 187 9.64 -0.39 -1.96
C VAL A 187 10.48 -1.40 -1.16
N ASP A 188 10.78 -1.11 0.11
CA ASP A 188 11.57 -1.97 0.97
C ASP A 188 10.90 -3.32 1.24
N ILE A 189 9.60 -3.31 1.59
CA ILE A 189 8.90 -4.58 1.86
C ILE A 189 8.80 -5.43 0.59
N CYS A 190 8.50 -4.83 -0.57
CA CYS A 190 8.50 -5.55 -1.85
C CYS A 190 9.89 -6.12 -2.19
N THR A 191 10.96 -5.34 -1.97
CA THR A 191 12.34 -5.83 -2.16
C THR A 191 12.65 -7.02 -1.26
N ARG A 192 12.20 -7.00 0.01
CA ARG A 192 12.42 -8.10 0.96
C ARG A 192 11.61 -9.35 0.61
N LEU A 193 10.37 -9.19 0.12
CA LEU A 193 9.55 -10.29 -0.38
C LEU A 193 10.24 -10.98 -1.55
N TRP A 194 10.67 -10.24 -2.56
CA TRP A 194 11.41 -10.79 -3.70
C TRP A 194 12.70 -11.51 -3.30
N LYS A 195 13.46 -10.98 -2.34
CA LYS A 195 14.66 -11.64 -1.80
C LYS A 195 14.36 -12.98 -1.11
N GLN A 196 13.14 -13.17 -0.65
CA GLN A 196 12.66 -14.43 -0.07
C GLN A 196 11.97 -15.35 -1.08
N GLY A 197 12.08 -15.04 -2.40
CA GLY A 197 11.42 -15.80 -3.46
C GLY A 197 9.89 -15.63 -3.49
N ARG A 198 9.37 -14.53 -2.90
CA ARG A 198 7.96 -14.21 -2.92
C ARG A 198 7.65 -13.19 -3.98
N ARG A 199 6.51 -13.35 -4.67
CA ARG A 199 6.11 -12.48 -5.78
C ARG A 199 5.26 -11.31 -5.30
N VAL A 200 5.45 -10.18 -5.99
CA VAL A 200 4.64 -8.97 -5.88
C VAL A 200 3.85 -8.85 -7.18
N LEU A 201 2.53 -8.74 -7.08
CA LEU A 201 1.64 -8.73 -8.24
C LEU A 201 0.94 -7.38 -8.40
N ALA A 202 0.80 -6.95 -9.64
CA ALA A 202 -0.11 -5.90 -10.04
C ALA A 202 -1.29 -6.53 -10.80
N CYS A 203 -2.52 -6.21 -10.39
CA CYS A 203 -3.76 -6.72 -10.97
C CYS A 203 -4.58 -5.58 -11.58
N PRO A 204 -4.36 -5.24 -12.86
CA PRO A 204 -5.09 -4.16 -13.54
C PRO A 204 -6.58 -4.44 -13.78
N GLN A 205 -7.05 -5.67 -13.55
CA GLN A 205 -8.46 -6.04 -13.64
C GLN A 205 -9.26 -5.53 -12.43
N ALA A 206 -8.64 -5.48 -11.23
CA ALA A 206 -9.20 -4.82 -10.07
C ALA A 206 -8.84 -3.33 -10.07
N GLN A 207 -9.78 -2.47 -9.66
CA GLN A 207 -9.60 -1.03 -9.68
C GLN A 207 -10.01 -0.38 -8.36
N VAL A 208 -9.27 0.65 -7.97
CA VAL A 208 -9.62 1.54 -6.86
C VAL A 208 -9.36 2.98 -7.29
N VAL A 209 -10.03 3.95 -6.66
CA VAL A 209 -9.86 5.37 -6.96
C VAL A 209 -9.17 6.06 -5.79
N HIS A 210 -8.11 6.80 -6.07
CA HIS A 210 -7.36 7.58 -5.09
C HIS A 210 -7.81 9.05 -5.14
N ASP A 211 -8.66 9.45 -4.19
CA ASP A 211 -9.19 10.82 -4.05
C ASP A 211 -8.18 11.71 -3.32
N ALA A 212 -6.98 11.83 -3.90
CA ALA A 212 -5.87 12.53 -3.28
C ALA A 212 -6.13 14.04 -3.13
N ARG A 213 -6.20 14.53 -1.90
CA ARG A 213 -6.08 15.97 -1.63
C ARG A 213 -4.60 16.36 -1.71
N ARG A 214 -4.14 16.91 -2.84
CA ARG A 214 -2.74 17.20 -3.17
C ARG A 214 -2.09 18.30 -2.28
N ALA A 215 -2.16 18.18 -0.95
CA ALA A 215 -1.66 19.18 -0.02
C ALA A 215 -0.12 19.11 0.26
N SER A 216 0.58 18.03 -0.10
CA SER A 216 1.90 17.72 0.49
C SER A 216 3.15 18.08 -0.34
N ARG A 217 3.03 18.48 -1.61
CA ARG A 217 4.19 18.55 -2.54
C ARG A 217 5.21 19.69 -2.29
N ARG A 218 5.01 20.60 -1.34
CA ARG A 218 5.90 21.76 -1.11
C ARG A 218 6.46 21.90 0.31
N ASN A 219 6.33 20.87 1.16
CA ASN A 219 6.79 20.96 2.53
C ASN A 219 8.20 20.36 2.68
N LEU A 220 9.16 21.18 3.13
CA LEU A 220 10.56 20.79 3.38
C LEU A 220 10.70 19.56 4.29
N ARG A 221 9.75 19.36 5.22
CA ARG A 221 9.72 18.19 6.10
C ARG A 221 9.52 16.88 5.32
N TYR A 222 8.60 16.86 4.35
CA TYR A 222 8.38 15.70 3.48
C TYR A 222 9.58 15.42 2.57
N MET A 223 10.24 16.47 2.07
CA MET A 223 11.46 16.32 1.28
C MET A 223 12.60 15.70 2.11
N ARG A 224 12.76 16.09 3.37
CA ARG A 224 13.75 15.48 4.28
C ARG A 224 13.45 14.02 4.56
N TRP A 225 12.19 13.67 4.82
CA TRP A 225 11.80 12.28 4.98
C TRP A 225 12.07 11.46 3.72
N HIS A 226 11.69 11.98 2.55
CA HIS A 226 11.94 11.30 1.29
C HIS A 226 13.46 11.08 1.05
N ALA A 227 14.27 12.08 1.24
CA ALA A 227 15.73 11.98 1.07
C ALA A 227 16.36 11.00 2.08
N GLY A 228 15.95 11.05 3.35
CA GLY A 228 16.43 10.14 4.39
C GLY A 228 16.02 8.70 4.13
N SER A 229 14.76 8.47 3.74
CA SER A 229 14.24 7.15 3.38
C SER A 229 14.93 6.60 2.13
N MET A 230 15.17 7.43 1.12
CA MET A 230 15.92 7.05 -0.07
C MET A 230 17.35 6.61 0.29
N ALA A 231 18.07 7.40 1.11
CA ALA A 231 19.42 7.07 1.56
C ALA A 231 19.43 5.74 2.34
N ARG A 232 18.45 5.53 3.25
CA ARG A 232 18.29 4.27 3.99
C ARG A 232 18.06 3.08 3.06
N TYR A 233 17.15 3.23 2.08
CA TYR A 233 16.83 2.18 1.12
C TYR A 233 18.08 1.76 0.34
N PHE A 234 18.81 2.71 -0.22
CA PHE A 234 20.04 2.40 -0.95
C PHE A 234 21.12 1.81 -0.06
N GLY A 235 21.31 2.32 1.16
CA GLY A 235 22.24 1.74 2.13
C GLY A 235 21.91 0.28 2.45
N LYS A 236 20.63 -0.08 2.52
CA LYS A 236 20.15 -1.42 2.84
C LYS A 236 20.20 -2.38 1.63
N HIS A 237 19.92 -1.87 0.43
CA HIS A 237 19.69 -2.71 -0.76
C HIS A 237 20.69 -2.49 -1.89
N TRP A 238 21.66 -1.58 -1.75
CA TRP A 238 22.67 -1.28 -2.77
C TRP A 238 23.34 -2.55 -3.30
N LEU A 239 23.40 -2.67 -4.62
CA LEU A 239 23.98 -3.81 -5.36
C LEU A 239 23.38 -5.17 -5.00
N ARG A 240 22.24 -5.23 -4.28
CA ARG A 240 21.60 -6.45 -3.81
C ARG A 240 20.10 -6.47 -4.15
N LEU A 241 19.71 -5.82 -5.24
CA LEU A 241 18.33 -5.88 -5.71
C LEU A 241 18.03 -7.30 -6.23
N PRO A 242 16.86 -7.85 -5.94
CA PRO A 242 16.45 -9.16 -6.46
C PRO A 242 16.18 -9.05 -7.97
N LYS A 243 16.38 -10.16 -8.69
CA LYS A 243 15.86 -10.30 -10.05
C LYS A 243 14.37 -10.59 -9.96
N THR A 244 13.57 -9.76 -10.58
CA THR A 244 12.14 -9.99 -10.78
C THR A 244 11.98 -10.63 -12.15
N GLY A 245 11.17 -11.67 -12.29
CA GLY A 245 11.08 -12.47 -13.54
C GLY A 245 10.64 -11.73 -14.82
N ASN A 246 10.67 -10.41 -14.82
CA ASN A 246 10.31 -9.52 -15.94
C ASN A 246 11.54 -8.97 -16.69
N GLU A 247 12.72 -9.52 -16.49
CA GLU A 247 13.86 -9.25 -17.37
C GLU A 247 13.80 -10.18 -18.60
N SER A 248 12.98 -9.80 -19.58
CA SER A 248 13.05 -10.27 -20.97
C SER A 248 13.25 -9.09 -21.90
#